data_e9b5e93f816b65c87f750e21f3c5712e
#
_entry.id   e9b5e93f816b65c87f750e21f3c5712e
#
_cell.length_a   1.000
_cell.length_b   1.000
_cell.length_c   1.000
_cell.angle_alpha   90.00
_cell.angle_beta   90.00
_cell.angle_gamma   90.00
#
_symmetry.space_group_name_H-M   'P 1'
#
loop_
_entity.id
_entity.type
_entity.pdbx_description
1 polymer ?
#
loop_
_entity_poly.entity_id
_entity_poly.type
_entity_poly.pdbx_seq_one_letter_code
_entity_poly.pdbx_strand_id
1 'polypeptide(L)'
;MKGYNRLEQIMDFLKSHNLVTVDQLVAATNASPATIRRDLIKLDQEGVISRTHGGVTLNRFIPSQXATNASPATIRRDLIKLDQEGVISRTHGGVTLNRFIPSQPTTLEKAQRSPLEKQAIASAAAALVKAGDAIVLDAGTTMIELARQITHLPLRVITSDLHIALFLSEFKQIEVTIIGGRIDDSSQSCIGDHGRRLLQTIWPDLAFVSCNGWDLEKGITAPTEEKAALKRDLMANARRRILLADSSKYGAWSLFNIAPLASLTDIVTDAHLPDKTREALETLSPQLIIAD
;
A
#
# COMPACT_ATOMS: atom_id res chain seq x y z
N MET A 1 22.10 -31.67 -23.34
CA MET A 1 20.84 -31.87 -22.61
C MET A 1 20.92 -31.70 -21.09
N LYS A 2 22.04 -32.06 -20.41
CA LYS A 2 22.16 -31.93 -18.93
C LYS A 2 22.18 -30.48 -18.41
N GLY A 3 22.57 -29.49 -19.21
CA GLY A 3 22.68 -28.11 -18.75
C GLY A 3 21.35 -27.35 -18.73
N TYR A 4 20.44 -27.68 -19.64
CA TYR A 4 19.13 -27.02 -19.73
C TYR A 4 18.25 -27.32 -18.52
N ASN A 5 18.23 -28.57 -18.11
CA ASN A 5 17.47 -29.04 -16.96
C ASN A 5 17.94 -28.38 -15.63
N ARG A 6 19.25 -28.15 -15.49
CA ARG A 6 19.82 -27.55 -14.27
C ARG A 6 19.45 -26.08 -14.13
N LEU A 7 19.44 -25.29 -15.20
CA LEU A 7 19.02 -23.88 -15.15
C LEU A 7 17.54 -23.77 -14.76
N GLU A 8 16.69 -24.68 -15.26
CA GLU A 8 15.29 -24.74 -14.85
C GLU A 8 15.17 -25.03 -13.34
N GLN A 9 15.93 -25.98 -12.82
CA GLN A 9 15.94 -26.29 -11.38
C GLN A 9 16.38 -25.08 -10.54
N ILE A 10 17.42 -24.36 -10.99
CA ILE A 10 17.86 -23.12 -10.34
C ILE A 10 16.72 -22.08 -10.34
N MET A 11 16.06 -21.89 -11.48
CA MET A 11 14.98 -20.93 -11.63
C MET A 11 13.78 -21.28 -10.75
N ASP A 12 13.37 -22.54 -10.69
CA ASP A 12 12.25 -22.98 -9.88
C ASP A 12 12.55 -22.84 -8.38
N PHE A 13 13.78 -23.12 -7.98
CA PHE A 13 14.20 -22.92 -6.60
C PHE A 13 14.20 -21.42 -6.24
N LEU A 14 14.66 -20.55 -7.14
CA LEU A 14 14.64 -19.10 -6.95
C LEU A 14 13.22 -18.52 -6.91
N LYS A 15 12.26 -19.09 -7.64
CA LYS A 15 10.84 -18.64 -7.60
C LYS A 15 10.20 -18.90 -6.24
N SER A 16 10.62 -19.95 -5.56
CA SER A 16 10.05 -20.36 -4.26
C SER A 16 10.75 -19.75 -3.05
N HIS A 17 11.89 -19.06 -3.25
CA HIS A 17 12.71 -18.49 -2.17
C HIS A 17 13.14 -17.07 -2.50
N ASN A 18 13.02 -16.16 -1.56
CA ASN A 18 13.33 -14.74 -1.77
C ASN A 18 14.84 -14.46 -1.91
N LEU A 19 15.67 -15.23 -1.20
CA LEU A 19 17.13 -15.12 -1.23
C LEU A 19 17.70 -16.53 -1.10
N VAL A 20 18.63 -16.89 -1.97
CA VAL A 20 19.17 -18.25 -2.06
C VAL A 20 20.71 -18.18 -2.08
N THR A 21 21.35 -19.00 -1.27
CA THR A 21 22.82 -19.12 -1.28
C THR A 21 23.30 -20.12 -2.33
N VAL A 22 24.58 -20.04 -2.69
CA VAL A 22 25.21 -21.02 -3.61
C VAL A 22 25.10 -22.44 -3.04
N ASP A 23 25.29 -22.61 -1.72
CA ASP A 23 25.23 -23.92 -1.09
C ASP A 23 23.84 -24.56 -1.15
N GLN A 24 22.79 -23.74 -1.01
CA GLN A 24 21.39 -24.19 -1.18
C GLN A 24 21.14 -24.67 -2.62
N LEU A 25 21.66 -23.94 -3.62
CA LEU A 25 21.54 -24.34 -5.03
C LEU A 25 22.36 -25.62 -5.35
N VAL A 26 23.52 -25.76 -4.76
CA VAL A 26 24.32 -26.99 -4.86
C VAL A 26 23.53 -28.18 -4.34
N ALA A 27 22.90 -28.03 -3.16
CA ALA A 27 22.07 -29.09 -2.55
C ALA A 27 20.84 -29.41 -3.41
N ALA A 28 20.19 -28.37 -3.97
CA ALA A 28 18.97 -28.53 -4.76
C ALA A 28 19.20 -29.13 -6.15
N THR A 29 20.38 -28.89 -6.75
CA THR A 29 20.68 -29.30 -8.15
C THR A 29 21.68 -30.45 -8.26
N ASN A 30 22.28 -30.82 -7.14
CA ASN A 30 23.37 -31.83 -7.09
C ASN A 30 24.54 -31.49 -8.03
N ALA A 31 24.81 -30.20 -8.24
CA ALA A 31 25.91 -29.72 -9.11
C ALA A 31 27.04 -29.16 -8.25
N SER A 32 28.26 -29.11 -8.81
CA SER A 32 29.41 -28.57 -8.07
C SER A 32 29.27 -27.05 -7.85
N PRO A 33 29.84 -26.52 -6.74
CA PRO A 33 29.81 -25.05 -6.50
C PRO A 33 30.38 -24.23 -7.66
N ALA A 34 31.40 -24.72 -8.34
CA ALA A 34 32.00 -24.05 -9.49
C ALA A 34 31.01 -23.98 -10.67
N THR A 35 30.25 -25.04 -10.89
CA THR A 35 29.19 -25.09 -11.92
C THR A 35 28.08 -24.10 -11.60
N ILE A 36 27.59 -24.13 -10.38
CA ILE A 36 26.54 -23.20 -9.93
C ILE A 36 26.99 -21.73 -10.07
N ARG A 37 28.22 -21.40 -9.64
CA ARG A 37 28.73 -20.03 -9.78
C ARG A 37 28.82 -19.60 -11.26
N ARG A 38 29.18 -20.48 -12.17
CA ARG A 38 29.22 -20.20 -13.61
C ARG A 38 27.81 -19.95 -14.17
N ASP A 39 26.84 -20.78 -13.77
CA ASP A 39 25.46 -20.64 -14.20
C ASP A 39 24.85 -19.32 -13.65
N LEU A 40 25.16 -18.97 -12.39
CA LEU A 40 24.71 -17.72 -11.78
C LEU A 40 25.35 -16.49 -12.45
N ILE A 41 26.63 -16.56 -12.87
CA ILE A 41 27.26 -15.47 -13.64
C ILE A 41 26.49 -15.27 -14.95
N LYS A 42 26.14 -16.34 -15.63
CA LYS A 42 25.39 -16.28 -16.89
C LYS A 42 23.98 -15.66 -16.65
N LEU A 43 23.23 -16.13 -15.65
CA LEU A 43 21.89 -15.61 -15.33
C LEU A 43 21.94 -14.15 -14.87
N ASP A 44 22.99 -13.74 -14.18
CA ASP A 44 23.23 -12.36 -13.76
C ASP A 44 23.50 -11.46 -14.97
N GLN A 45 24.35 -11.92 -15.91
CA GLN A 45 24.63 -11.22 -17.17
C GLN A 45 23.39 -11.10 -18.06
N GLU A 46 22.51 -12.09 -18.01
CA GLU A 46 21.22 -12.09 -18.73
C GLU A 46 20.16 -11.27 -18.00
N GLY A 47 20.46 -10.73 -16.80
CA GLY A 47 19.53 -9.92 -16.01
C GLY A 47 18.41 -10.71 -15.34
N VAL A 48 18.55 -12.03 -15.27
CA VAL A 48 17.52 -12.91 -14.70
C VAL A 48 17.57 -12.92 -13.18
N ILE A 49 18.77 -12.73 -12.62
CA ILE A 49 19.00 -12.71 -11.17
C ILE A 49 19.87 -11.52 -10.78
N SER A 50 19.89 -11.19 -9.49
CA SER A 50 20.85 -10.26 -8.89
C SER A 50 21.65 -10.99 -7.82
N ARG A 51 22.97 -10.75 -7.81
CA ARG A 51 23.91 -11.34 -6.84
C ARG A 51 24.27 -10.31 -5.79
N THR A 52 24.20 -10.70 -4.53
CA THR A 52 24.56 -9.86 -3.39
C THR A 52 25.58 -10.59 -2.50
N HIS A 53 26.13 -9.90 -1.50
CA HIS A 53 27.06 -10.51 -0.55
C HIS A 53 26.42 -11.65 0.29
N GLY A 54 25.07 -11.68 0.37
CA GLY A 54 24.34 -12.69 1.12
C GLY A 54 23.72 -13.81 0.29
N GLY A 55 23.76 -13.70 -1.05
CA GLY A 55 23.13 -14.72 -1.91
C GLY A 55 22.66 -14.21 -3.25
N VAL A 56 21.69 -14.91 -3.79
CA VAL A 56 21.12 -14.67 -5.13
C VAL A 56 19.61 -14.50 -5.01
N THR A 57 19.08 -13.51 -5.70
CA THR A 57 17.63 -13.26 -5.78
C THR A 57 17.18 -13.30 -7.25
N LEU A 58 15.97 -13.78 -7.48
CA LEU A 58 15.35 -13.74 -8.80
C LEU A 58 14.90 -12.32 -9.10
N ASN A 59 15.31 -11.78 -10.24
CA ASN A 59 14.76 -10.52 -10.73
C ASN A 59 13.36 -10.81 -11.26
N ARG A 60 12.33 -10.27 -10.60
CA ARG A 60 10.96 -10.40 -11.10
C ARG A 60 10.84 -9.58 -12.38
N PHE A 61 10.85 -10.25 -13.50
CA PHE A 61 10.77 -9.66 -14.82
C PHE A 61 9.39 -9.01 -14.99
N ILE A 62 9.35 -7.70 -15.19
CA ILE A 62 8.18 -7.08 -15.79
C ILE A 62 8.35 -7.25 -17.30
N PRO A 63 7.49 -8.05 -17.98
CA PRO A 63 7.70 -8.30 -19.43
C PRO A 63 7.65 -6.98 -20.19
N SER A 64 8.71 -6.63 -20.88
CA SER A 64 8.86 -5.34 -21.55
C SER A 64 7.94 -5.24 -22.75
N GLN A 65 7.62 -5.39 -23.57
CA GLN A 65 6.86 -5.02 -24.78
C GLN A 65 5.48 -5.68 -24.95
N UNK A 66 5.45 -6.53 -24.50
CA UNK A 66 4.25 -7.26 -24.73
C UNK A 66 3.07 -6.88 -23.87
N ALA A 67 3.38 -6.41 -22.91
CA ALA A 67 2.28 -6.07 -22.01
C ALA A 67 1.72 -4.65 -22.23
N THR A 68 2.46 -3.74 -22.79
CA THR A 68 2.07 -2.31 -22.78
C THR A 68 1.94 -1.65 -24.15
N ASN A 69 2.34 -2.26 -25.23
CA ASN A 69 2.43 -1.64 -26.57
C ASN A 69 3.21 -0.30 -26.59
N ALA A 70 3.96 0.01 -25.56
CA ALA A 70 4.71 1.26 -25.46
C ALA A 70 6.11 1.11 -26.09
N SER A 71 6.65 2.22 -26.60
CA SER A 71 8.01 2.21 -27.17
C SER A 71 9.05 1.96 -26.06
N PRO A 72 10.22 1.38 -26.40
CA PRO A 72 11.30 1.23 -25.42
C PRO A 72 11.70 2.55 -24.73
N ALA A 73 11.64 3.67 -25.44
CA ALA A 73 11.94 5.00 -24.89
C ALA A 73 10.88 5.40 -23.84
N THR A 74 9.61 5.13 -24.11
CA THR A 74 8.51 5.39 -23.16
C THR A 74 8.69 4.53 -21.91
N ILE A 75 8.89 3.23 -22.09
CA ILE A 75 9.12 2.30 -20.96
C ILE A 75 10.30 2.75 -20.11
N ARG A 76 11.43 3.13 -20.75
CA ARG A 76 12.60 3.61 -20.02
C ARG A 76 12.31 4.87 -19.21
N ARG A 77 11.55 5.82 -19.78
CA ARG A 77 11.14 7.05 -19.08
C ARG A 77 10.25 6.72 -17.86
N ASP A 78 9.28 5.83 -18.05
CA ASP A 78 8.35 5.42 -16.99
C ASP A 78 9.11 4.69 -15.88
N LEU A 79 10.06 3.82 -16.22
CA LEU A 79 10.89 3.14 -15.22
C LEU A 79 11.80 4.11 -14.47
N ILE A 80 12.32 5.16 -15.12
CA ILE A 80 13.09 6.21 -14.42
C ILE A 80 12.18 6.94 -13.41
N LYS A 81 10.97 7.26 -13.82
CA LYS A 81 10.00 7.94 -12.96
C LYS A 81 9.64 7.04 -11.75
N LEU A 82 9.31 5.78 -11.97
CA LEU A 82 8.98 4.83 -10.92
C LEU A 82 10.16 4.58 -9.95
N ASP A 83 11.39 4.60 -10.46
CA ASP A 83 12.60 4.49 -9.64
C ASP A 83 12.77 5.74 -8.75
N GLN A 84 12.59 6.93 -9.33
CA GLN A 84 12.63 8.20 -8.59
C GLN A 84 11.52 8.28 -7.52
N GLU A 85 10.36 7.69 -7.79
CA GLU A 85 9.24 7.61 -6.84
C GLU A 85 9.43 6.52 -5.79
N GLY A 86 10.51 5.73 -5.88
CA GLY A 86 10.79 4.64 -4.95
C GLY A 86 9.88 3.41 -5.10
N VAL A 87 9.12 3.35 -6.18
CA VAL A 87 8.21 2.21 -6.46
C VAL A 87 9.00 0.99 -6.89
N ILE A 88 10.06 1.22 -7.63
CA ILE A 88 10.97 0.16 -8.12
C ILE A 88 12.42 0.52 -7.81
N SER A 89 13.29 -0.46 -7.88
CA SER A 89 14.73 -0.25 -7.92
C SER A 89 15.27 -0.79 -9.24
N ARG A 90 16.03 0.03 -9.95
CA ARG A 90 16.65 -0.36 -11.21
C ARG A 90 18.00 -1.02 -10.91
N THR A 91 18.24 -2.15 -11.54
CA THR A 91 19.51 -2.89 -11.49
C THR A 91 20.10 -2.96 -12.89
N HIS A 92 21.33 -3.44 -13.02
CA HIS A 92 22.03 -3.55 -14.31
C HIS A 92 21.33 -4.48 -15.32
N GLY A 93 20.38 -5.31 -14.88
CA GLY A 93 19.69 -6.25 -15.77
C GLY A 93 18.18 -6.23 -15.66
N GLY A 94 17.58 -5.28 -14.90
CA GLY A 94 16.14 -5.30 -14.75
C GLY A 94 15.61 -4.31 -13.73
N VAL A 95 14.43 -4.61 -13.25
CA VAL A 95 13.69 -3.77 -12.31
C VAL A 95 13.08 -4.68 -11.24
N THR A 96 13.20 -4.28 -9.98
CA THR A 96 12.54 -4.97 -8.85
C THR A 96 11.51 -4.04 -8.22
N LEU A 97 10.37 -4.58 -7.87
CA LEU A 97 9.33 -3.81 -7.18
C LEU A 97 9.75 -3.60 -5.71
N ASN A 98 9.78 -2.36 -5.29
CA ASN A 98 10.05 -2.02 -3.89
C ASN A 98 8.75 -2.12 -3.10
N ARG A 99 8.70 -3.07 -2.20
CA ARG A 99 7.56 -3.20 -1.28
C ARG A 99 7.69 -2.27 -0.08
N PHE A 100 8.92 -1.83 0.22
CA PHE A 100 9.16 -0.84 1.27
C PHE A 100 8.96 0.57 0.70
N ILE A 101 8.11 1.36 1.36
CA ILE A 101 7.77 2.74 0.97
C ILE A 101 8.48 3.69 1.94
N PRO A 102 9.62 4.29 1.52
CA PRO A 102 10.42 5.12 2.43
C PRO A 102 9.80 6.51 2.70
N SER A 103 9.02 7.01 1.77
CA SER A 103 8.45 8.36 1.86
C SER A 103 7.02 8.39 1.34
N GLN A 104 6.29 9.43 1.66
CA GLN A 104 4.91 9.58 1.24
C GLN A 104 4.85 10.30 -0.11
N PRO A 105 4.19 9.74 -1.13
CA PRO A 105 3.84 10.49 -2.34
C PRO A 105 2.90 11.65 -1.99
N THR A 106 2.98 12.72 -2.76
CA THR A 106 2.11 13.90 -2.58
C THR A 106 0.65 13.55 -2.86
N THR A 107 -0.27 14.39 -2.38
CA THR A 107 -1.70 14.25 -2.64
C THR A 107 -1.99 14.22 -4.16
N LEU A 108 -1.30 15.07 -4.93
CA LEU A 108 -1.48 15.15 -6.39
C LEU A 108 -1.04 13.83 -7.07
N GLU A 109 0.11 13.30 -6.71
CA GLU A 109 0.59 12.01 -7.23
C GLU A 109 -0.37 10.86 -6.88
N LYS A 110 -0.87 10.86 -5.65
CA LYS A 110 -1.83 9.84 -5.19
C LYS A 110 -3.16 9.95 -5.95
N ALA A 111 -3.61 11.17 -6.25
CA ALA A 111 -4.89 11.37 -6.96
C ALA A 111 -4.88 10.71 -8.34
N GLN A 112 -3.73 10.65 -8.99
CA GLN A 112 -3.58 10.06 -10.32
C GLN A 112 -3.52 8.53 -10.33
N ARG A 113 -3.34 7.90 -9.15
CA ARG A 113 -3.21 6.44 -9.02
C ARG A 113 -4.55 5.83 -8.65
N SER A 114 -4.95 4.79 -9.37
CA SER A 114 -6.15 3.97 -9.08
C SER A 114 -7.42 4.81 -8.84
N PRO A 115 -7.78 5.74 -9.74
CA PRO A 115 -8.93 6.60 -9.48
C PRO A 115 -10.26 5.83 -9.46
N LEU A 116 -10.44 4.83 -10.31
CA LEU A 116 -11.67 4.02 -10.35
C LEU A 116 -11.82 3.18 -9.09
N GLU A 117 -10.74 2.54 -8.65
CA GLU A 117 -10.71 1.73 -7.43
C GLU A 117 -11.05 2.60 -6.21
N LYS A 118 -10.55 3.84 -6.15
CA LYS A 118 -10.86 4.76 -5.05
C LYS A 118 -12.34 5.15 -5.04
N GLN A 119 -12.92 5.39 -6.21
CA GLN A 119 -14.34 5.70 -6.34
C GLN A 119 -15.21 4.52 -5.89
N ALA A 120 -14.87 3.29 -6.33
CA ALA A 120 -15.57 2.08 -5.90
C ALA A 120 -15.46 1.88 -4.39
N ILE A 121 -14.26 1.99 -3.83
CA ILE A 121 -14.01 1.88 -2.38
C ILE A 121 -14.81 2.94 -1.62
N ALA A 122 -14.80 4.18 -2.12
CA ALA A 122 -15.54 5.28 -1.50
C ALA A 122 -17.06 5.02 -1.51
N SER A 123 -17.57 4.45 -2.61
CA SER A 123 -18.99 4.10 -2.75
C SER A 123 -19.38 3.02 -1.73
N ALA A 124 -18.59 1.96 -1.64
CA ALA A 124 -18.83 0.90 -0.66
C ALA A 124 -18.76 1.44 0.79
N ALA A 125 -17.79 2.33 1.06
CA ALA A 125 -17.63 2.95 2.37
C ALA A 125 -18.78 3.91 2.71
N ALA A 126 -19.30 4.67 1.73
CA ALA A 126 -20.42 5.60 1.92
C ALA A 126 -21.68 4.86 2.38
N ALA A 127 -21.89 3.63 1.93
CA ALA A 127 -23.04 2.81 2.36
C ALA A 127 -22.99 2.43 3.84
N LEU A 128 -21.85 2.60 4.51
CA LEU A 128 -21.69 2.32 5.94
C LEU A 128 -22.08 3.52 6.81
N VAL A 129 -22.19 4.72 6.21
CA VAL A 129 -22.45 6.00 6.93
C VAL A 129 -23.95 6.25 7.02
N LYS A 130 -24.41 6.65 8.20
CA LYS A 130 -25.82 6.95 8.45
C LYS A 130 -26.01 8.39 8.86
N ALA A 131 -27.18 8.93 8.59
CA ALA A 131 -27.57 10.27 9.04
C ALA A 131 -27.42 10.37 10.57
N GLY A 132 -26.76 11.41 11.02
CA GLY A 132 -26.52 11.67 12.44
C GLY A 132 -25.20 11.11 12.98
N ASP A 133 -24.46 10.30 12.20
CA ASP A 133 -23.19 9.74 12.64
C ASP A 133 -22.15 10.84 12.91
N ALA A 134 -21.31 10.59 13.91
CA ALA A 134 -20.06 11.32 14.13
C ALA A 134 -18.93 10.48 13.50
N ILE A 135 -18.31 11.00 12.46
CA ILE A 135 -17.30 10.25 11.70
C ILE A 135 -15.93 10.94 11.70
N VAL A 136 -14.89 10.15 11.69
CA VAL A 136 -13.52 10.63 11.49
C VAL A 136 -13.08 10.24 10.09
N LEU A 137 -12.63 11.22 9.31
CA LEU A 137 -12.02 11.01 7.98
C LEU A 137 -10.52 11.33 8.06
N ASP A 138 -9.72 10.33 7.87
CA ASP A 138 -8.26 10.48 7.73
C ASP A 138 -7.91 11.29 6.46
N ALA A 139 -6.66 11.67 6.30
CA ALA A 139 -6.21 12.38 5.10
C ALA A 139 -5.96 11.41 3.93
N GLY A 140 -6.38 11.83 2.74
CA GLY A 140 -6.03 11.11 1.52
C GLY A 140 -7.09 11.11 0.44
N THR A 141 -6.65 10.78 -0.77
CA THR A 141 -7.47 10.90 -1.98
C THR A 141 -8.70 9.97 -1.98
N THR A 142 -8.61 8.78 -1.38
CA THR A 142 -9.78 7.90 -1.21
C THR A 142 -10.80 8.53 -0.24
N MET A 143 -10.32 9.21 0.81
CA MET A 143 -11.19 9.90 1.76
C MET A 143 -11.88 11.11 1.13
N ILE A 144 -11.21 11.81 0.20
CA ILE A 144 -11.81 12.90 -0.58
C ILE A 144 -12.97 12.35 -1.42
N GLU A 145 -12.79 11.18 -2.05
CA GLU A 145 -13.87 10.54 -2.81
C GLU A 145 -15.04 10.13 -1.90
N LEU A 146 -14.75 9.60 -0.71
CA LEU A 146 -15.80 9.30 0.28
C LEU A 146 -16.54 10.58 0.71
N ALA A 147 -15.80 11.65 1.01
CA ALA A 147 -16.39 12.93 1.39
C ALA A 147 -17.40 13.43 0.36
N ARG A 148 -17.10 13.28 -0.93
CA ARG A 148 -18.00 13.67 -2.03
C ARG A 148 -19.33 12.91 -2.03
N GLN A 149 -19.32 11.67 -1.59
CA GLN A 149 -20.51 10.80 -1.65
C GLN A 149 -21.44 10.94 -0.46
N ILE A 150 -20.96 11.50 0.66
CA ILE A 150 -21.74 11.60 1.90
C ILE A 150 -22.33 13.00 2.12
N THR A 151 -22.18 13.93 1.18
CA THR A 151 -22.61 15.34 1.32
C THR A 151 -24.11 15.51 1.57
N HIS A 152 -24.92 14.54 1.20
CA HIS A 152 -26.37 14.57 1.35
C HIS A 152 -26.86 14.23 2.78
N LEU A 153 -25.96 13.73 3.64
CA LEU A 153 -26.31 13.29 5.00
C LEU A 153 -26.01 14.38 6.03
N PRO A 154 -26.85 14.55 7.05
CA PRO A 154 -26.50 15.37 8.22
C PRO A 154 -25.47 14.59 9.06
N LEU A 155 -24.26 15.15 9.22
CA LEU A 155 -23.13 14.45 9.85
C LEU A 155 -22.32 15.41 10.73
N ARG A 156 -21.59 14.84 11.68
CA ARG A 156 -20.43 15.48 12.32
C ARG A 156 -19.17 14.84 11.78
N VAL A 157 -18.35 15.63 11.10
CA VAL A 157 -17.13 15.13 10.46
C VAL A 157 -15.90 15.76 11.13
N ILE A 158 -15.02 14.91 11.62
CA ILE A 158 -13.73 15.29 12.17
C ILE A 158 -12.66 14.84 11.17
N THR A 159 -11.76 15.74 10.76
CA THR A 159 -10.71 15.36 9.80
C THR A 159 -9.42 16.12 10.08
N SER A 160 -8.30 15.54 9.65
CA SER A 160 -7.00 16.22 9.58
C SER A 160 -6.75 16.84 8.20
N ASP A 161 -7.53 16.47 7.19
CA ASP A 161 -7.29 16.84 5.78
C ASP A 161 -7.89 18.21 5.47
N LEU A 162 -7.07 19.14 4.99
CA LEU A 162 -7.52 20.51 4.67
C LEU A 162 -8.50 20.55 3.50
N HIS A 163 -8.31 19.69 2.50
CA HIS A 163 -9.20 19.64 1.32
C HIS A 163 -10.59 19.11 1.72
N ILE A 164 -10.63 18.06 2.55
CA ILE A 164 -11.88 17.50 3.05
C ILE A 164 -12.61 18.55 3.92
N ALA A 165 -11.87 19.20 4.82
CA ALA A 165 -12.47 20.20 5.72
C ALA A 165 -13.08 21.35 4.93
N LEU A 166 -12.34 21.93 3.98
CA LEU A 166 -12.82 23.02 3.15
C LEU A 166 -14.03 22.59 2.30
N PHE A 167 -13.91 21.44 1.62
CA PHE A 167 -14.99 20.93 0.78
C PHE A 167 -16.29 20.71 1.57
N LEU A 168 -16.22 19.98 2.69
CA LEU A 168 -17.40 19.65 3.46
C LEU A 168 -18.01 20.87 4.20
N SER A 169 -17.21 21.89 4.49
CA SER A 169 -17.72 23.12 5.14
C SER A 169 -18.72 23.89 4.28
N GLU A 170 -18.80 23.59 2.97
CA GLU A 170 -19.79 24.20 2.08
C GLU A 170 -21.22 23.64 2.29
N PHE A 171 -21.36 22.51 3.01
CA PHE A 171 -22.63 21.81 3.17
C PHE A 171 -23.20 22.06 4.57
N LYS A 172 -24.30 22.83 4.64
CA LYS A 172 -24.91 23.31 5.91
C LYS A 172 -25.35 22.19 6.86
N GLN A 173 -25.63 21.00 6.32
CA GLN A 173 -26.06 19.85 7.13
C GLN A 173 -24.88 19.08 7.74
N ILE A 174 -23.63 19.47 7.43
CA ILE A 174 -22.43 18.81 7.94
C ILE A 174 -21.69 19.77 8.89
N GLU A 175 -21.53 19.35 10.13
CA GLU A 175 -20.71 20.04 11.11
C GLU A 175 -19.26 19.53 10.96
N VAL A 176 -18.34 20.38 10.54
CA VAL A 176 -16.95 19.99 10.27
C VAL A 176 -16.03 20.50 11.38
N THR A 177 -15.24 19.60 11.93
CA THR A 177 -14.15 19.92 12.87
C THR A 177 -12.81 19.54 12.20
N ILE A 178 -11.96 20.53 11.96
CA ILE A 178 -10.58 20.28 11.54
C ILE A 178 -9.70 20.12 12.79
N ILE A 179 -8.98 19.00 12.88
CA ILE A 179 -7.99 18.87 13.97
C ILE A 179 -6.79 19.76 13.63
N GLY A 180 -6.39 20.57 14.57
CA GLY A 180 -5.30 21.53 14.38
C GLY A 180 -3.93 20.88 14.42
N GLY A 181 -2.90 21.69 14.13
CA GLY A 181 -1.52 21.25 14.19
C GLY A 181 -0.65 21.86 13.09
N ARG A 182 0.52 21.26 12.90
CA ARG A 182 1.42 21.62 11.81
C ARG A 182 0.91 20.99 10.51
N ILE A 183 0.94 21.73 9.43
CA ILE A 183 0.55 21.22 8.10
C ILE A 183 1.70 20.39 7.53
N ASP A 184 1.42 19.16 7.15
CA ASP A 184 2.33 18.28 6.40
C ASP A 184 2.19 18.59 4.91
N ASP A 185 3.28 19.02 4.29
CA ASP A 185 3.29 19.46 2.89
C ASP A 185 2.87 18.35 1.91
N SER A 186 3.29 17.11 2.18
CA SER A 186 3.03 15.99 1.25
C SER A 186 1.56 15.58 1.20
N SER A 187 0.86 15.67 2.33
CA SER A 187 -0.55 15.25 2.43
C SER A 187 -1.53 16.43 2.57
N GLN A 188 -1.01 17.63 2.80
CA GLN A 188 -1.81 18.83 3.07
C GLN A 188 -2.83 18.56 4.18
N SER A 189 -2.33 17.98 5.26
CA SER A 189 -3.13 17.63 6.44
C SER A 189 -2.43 18.06 7.72
N CYS A 190 -3.20 18.27 8.77
CA CYS A 190 -2.69 18.63 10.09
C CYS A 190 -2.09 17.41 10.80
N ILE A 191 -0.90 17.58 11.36
CA ILE A 191 -0.22 16.57 12.16
C ILE A 191 0.29 17.19 13.47
N GLY A 192 0.63 16.33 14.42
CA GLY A 192 1.19 16.75 15.70
C GLY A 192 0.23 16.59 16.88
N ASP A 193 0.73 16.91 18.06
CA ASP A 193 0.10 16.56 19.32
C ASP A 193 -1.23 17.32 19.60
N HIS A 194 -1.39 18.53 19.05
CA HIS A 194 -2.64 19.27 19.26
C HIS A 194 -3.85 18.51 18.75
N GLY A 195 -3.79 18.03 17.50
CA GLY A 195 -4.86 17.23 16.91
C GLY A 195 -5.05 15.90 17.63
N ARG A 196 -3.95 15.27 18.01
CA ARG A 196 -3.98 13.99 18.73
C ARG A 196 -4.70 14.10 20.07
N ARG A 197 -4.47 15.20 20.84
CA ARG A 197 -5.18 15.44 22.12
C ARG A 197 -6.68 15.58 21.92
N LEU A 198 -7.11 16.28 20.87
CA LEU A 198 -8.53 16.38 20.56
C LEU A 198 -9.13 14.99 20.28
N LEU A 199 -8.46 14.18 19.48
CA LEU A 199 -8.93 12.83 19.12
C LEU A 199 -9.10 11.91 20.34
N GLN A 200 -8.30 12.10 21.37
CA GLN A 200 -8.41 11.32 22.61
C GLN A 200 -9.66 11.66 23.44
N THR A 201 -10.33 12.77 23.14
CA THR A 201 -11.52 13.23 23.88
C THR A 201 -12.84 12.96 23.16
N ILE A 202 -12.81 12.33 21.99
CA ILE A 202 -14.01 12.08 21.19
C ILE A 202 -14.27 10.59 21.01
N TRP A 203 -15.53 10.22 20.83
CA TRP A 203 -15.97 8.84 20.58
C TRP A 203 -16.78 8.79 19.29
N PRO A 204 -16.13 8.70 18.13
CA PRO A 204 -16.86 8.69 16.86
C PRO A 204 -17.53 7.33 16.60
N ASP A 205 -18.60 7.35 15.83
CA ASP A 205 -19.26 6.13 15.36
C ASP A 205 -18.36 5.37 14.38
N LEU A 206 -17.74 6.08 13.45
CA LEU A 206 -16.90 5.49 12.39
C LEU A 206 -15.60 6.28 12.28
N ALA A 207 -14.48 5.56 12.18
CA ALA A 207 -13.20 6.14 11.78
C ALA A 207 -12.76 5.47 10.49
N PHE A 208 -12.66 6.25 9.42
CA PHE A 208 -12.13 5.80 8.14
C PHE A 208 -10.65 6.15 8.07
N VAL A 209 -9.81 5.16 7.93
CA VAL A 209 -8.35 5.35 7.91
C VAL A 209 -7.76 4.89 6.58
N SER A 210 -6.72 5.59 6.17
CA SER A 210 -5.93 5.28 4.99
C SER A 210 -4.55 4.76 5.40
N CYS A 211 -3.83 4.16 4.46
CA CYS A 211 -2.45 3.74 4.68
C CYS A 211 -1.60 3.93 3.43
N ASN A 212 -0.30 3.89 3.61
CA ASN A 212 0.64 3.86 2.50
C ASN A 212 0.87 2.43 2.02
N GLY A 213 0.84 1.47 2.94
CA GLY A 213 0.91 0.05 2.63
C GLY A 213 0.21 -0.76 3.70
N TRP A 214 -0.26 -1.94 3.33
CA TRP A 214 -0.93 -2.86 4.24
C TRP A 214 -0.62 -4.31 3.87
N ASP A 215 -0.63 -5.16 4.89
CA ASP A 215 -0.10 -6.52 4.75
C ASP A 215 -0.64 -7.39 5.90
N LEU A 216 -0.81 -8.70 5.65
CA LEU A 216 -1.31 -9.65 6.66
C LEU A 216 -0.41 -9.71 7.90
N GLU A 217 0.89 -9.64 7.69
CA GLU A 217 1.88 -9.78 8.77
C GLU A 217 2.16 -8.45 9.46
N LYS A 218 2.34 -7.37 8.67
CA LYS A 218 2.77 -6.06 9.16
C LYS A 218 1.61 -5.14 9.53
N GLY A 219 0.39 -5.49 9.14
CA GLY A 219 -0.77 -4.64 9.36
C GLY A 219 -0.78 -3.42 8.46
N ILE A 220 -1.29 -2.30 8.94
CA ILE A 220 -1.29 -1.01 8.22
C ILE A 220 -0.10 -0.17 8.67
N THR A 221 0.53 0.53 7.72
CA THR A 221 1.79 1.22 7.97
C THR A 221 1.82 2.65 7.40
N ALA A 222 2.71 3.48 7.95
CA ALA A 222 2.92 4.88 7.56
C ALA A 222 4.42 5.20 7.49
N PRO A 223 4.83 6.18 6.69
CA PRO A 223 6.27 6.48 6.54
C PRO A 223 6.87 7.27 7.71
N THR A 224 6.07 7.97 8.52
CA THR A 224 6.58 8.72 9.67
C THR A 224 5.86 8.34 10.96
N GLU A 225 6.60 8.49 12.07
CA GLU A 225 6.06 8.23 13.41
C GLU A 225 4.86 9.12 13.73
N GLU A 226 4.95 10.41 13.38
CA GLU A 226 3.86 11.38 13.61
C GLU A 226 2.55 10.93 12.93
N LYS A 227 2.63 10.47 11.67
CA LYS A 227 1.46 9.99 10.93
C LYS A 227 0.92 8.69 11.52
N ALA A 228 1.81 7.78 11.90
CA ALA A 228 1.37 6.53 12.54
C ALA A 228 0.67 6.81 13.88
N ALA A 229 1.22 7.69 14.68
CA ALA A 229 0.64 8.08 15.98
C ALA A 229 -0.73 8.75 15.79
N LEU A 230 -0.84 9.70 14.85
CA LEU A 230 -2.11 10.35 14.53
C LEU A 230 -3.18 9.33 14.12
N LYS A 231 -2.84 8.41 13.22
CA LYS A 231 -3.79 7.39 12.74
C LYS A 231 -4.23 6.43 13.86
N ARG A 232 -3.34 6.10 14.77
CA ARG A 232 -3.73 5.33 15.98
C ARG A 232 -4.78 6.09 16.80
N ASP A 233 -4.58 7.40 17.00
CA ASP A 233 -5.52 8.22 17.75
C ASP A 233 -6.86 8.42 17.01
N LEU A 234 -6.83 8.53 15.65
CA LEU A 234 -8.06 8.59 14.83
C LEU A 234 -8.96 7.36 15.08
N MET A 235 -8.37 6.20 15.31
CA MET A 235 -9.09 4.94 15.52
C MET A 235 -9.42 4.64 16.98
N ALA A 236 -8.70 5.23 17.94
CA ALA A 236 -8.61 4.72 19.30
C ALA A 236 -9.97 4.52 19.98
N ASN A 237 -10.86 5.52 19.87
CA ASN A 237 -12.17 5.51 20.53
C ASN A 237 -13.33 5.25 19.57
N ALA A 238 -13.04 4.97 18.31
CA ALA A 238 -14.09 4.75 17.30
C ALA A 238 -14.80 3.40 17.51
N ARG A 239 -16.12 3.43 17.40
CA ARG A 239 -16.93 2.20 17.46
C ARG A 239 -16.61 1.26 16.29
N ARG A 240 -16.42 1.80 15.09
CA ARG A 240 -15.96 1.05 13.91
C ARG A 240 -14.68 1.69 13.37
N ARG A 241 -13.69 0.85 13.09
CA ARG A 241 -12.38 1.23 12.57
C ARG A 241 -12.23 0.61 11.19
N ILE A 242 -12.35 1.44 10.16
CA ILE A 242 -12.53 1.00 8.78
C ILE A 242 -11.32 1.42 7.95
N LEU A 243 -10.59 0.46 7.40
CA LEU A 243 -9.50 0.73 6.47
C LEU A 243 -10.07 0.91 5.06
N LEU A 244 -9.70 2.00 4.39
CA LEU A 244 -9.97 2.19 2.95
C LEU A 244 -8.63 2.14 2.22
N ALA A 245 -8.38 1.07 1.49
CA ALA A 245 -7.09 0.89 0.81
C ALA A 245 -7.25 0.06 -0.47
N ASP A 246 -6.77 0.61 -1.57
CA ASP A 246 -6.79 -0.12 -2.84
C ASP A 246 -5.78 -1.29 -2.81
N SER A 247 -6.06 -2.31 -3.62
CA SER A 247 -5.28 -3.54 -3.70
C SER A 247 -3.83 -3.33 -4.09
N SER A 248 -3.52 -2.24 -4.82
CA SER A 248 -2.14 -1.94 -5.23
C SER A 248 -1.20 -1.67 -4.05
N LYS A 249 -1.77 -1.33 -2.88
CA LYS A 249 -1.01 -1.09 -1.65
C LYS A 249 -0.77 -2.37 -0.84
N TYR A 250 -1.42 -3.47 -1.21
CA TYR A 250 -1.27 -4.75 -0.50
C TYR A 250 0.14 -5.32 -0.71
N GLY A 251 0.74 -5.81 0.35
CA GLY A 251 2.10 -6.36 0.34
C GLY A 251 3.19 -5.29 0.40
N ALA A 252 2.82 -4.01 0.39
CA ALA A 252 3.76 -2.91 0.60
C ALA A 252 3.73 -2.46 2.07
N TRP A 253 4.84 -1.90 2.55
CA TRP A 253 4.91 -1.42 3.93
C TRP A 253 5.83 -0.19 4.04
N SER A 254 5.60 0.59 5.08
CA SER A 254 6.43 1.73 5.49
C SER A 254 7.03 1.47 6.87
N LEU A 255 7.89 2.37 7.32
CA LEU A 255 8.72 2.15 8.52
C LEU A 255 7.90 1.98 9.81
N PHE A 256 6.79 2.73 9.96
CA PHE A 256 6.07 2.78 11.23
C PHE A 256 4.75 2.03 11.13
N ASN A 257 4.56 1.04 12.00
CA ASN A 257 3.30 0.31 12.12
C ASN A 257 2.24 1.24 12.73
N ILE A 258 1.05 1.26 12.13
CA ILE A 258 -0.13 1.96 12.66
C ILE A 258 -0.89 0.98 13.57
N ALA A 259 -1.29 -0.17 13.01
CA ALA A 259 -2.09 -1.16 13.73
C ALA A 259 -2.05 -2.51 13.00
N PRO A 260 -2.20 -3.63 13.71
CA PRO A 260 -2.45 -4.92 13.06
C PRO A 260 -3.84 -4.93 12.42
N LEU A 261 -4.02 -5.69 11.34
CA LEU A 261 -5.33 -5.77 10.64
C LEU A 261 -6.44 -6.23 11.58
N ALA A 262 -6.14 -7.14 12.52
CA ALA A 262 -7.11 -7.67 13.46
C ALA A 262 -7.70 -6.62 14.41
N SER A 263 -7.09 -5.43 14.52
CA SER A 263 -7.64 -4.32 15.34
C SER A 263 -8.69 -3.50 14.59
N LEU A 264 -8.82 -3.70 13.29
CA LEU A 264 -9.86 -3.05 12.48
C LEU A 264 -11.19 -3.79 12.67
N THR A 265 -12.30 -3.11 12.36
CA THR A 265 -13.62 -3.76 12.27
C THR A 265 -13.94 -4.12 10.82
N ASP A 266 -13.45 -3.33 9.87
CA ASP A 266 -13.75 -3.52 8.46
C ASP A 266 -12.53 -3.16 7.61
N ILE A 267 -12.40 -3.84 6.47
CA ILE A 267 -11.43 -3.54 5.42
C ILE A 267 -12.22 -3.40 4.12
N VAL A 268 -12.17 -2.22 3.50
CA VAL A 268 -12.80 -1.97 2.20
C VAL A 268 -11.69 -1.86 1.16
N THR A 269 -11.71 -2.73 0.16
CA THR A 269 -10.72 -2.76 -0.91
C THR A 269 -11.41 -3.10 -2.24
N ASP A 270 -10.68 -2.94 -3.35
CA ASP A 270 -11.22 -3.22 -4.69
C ASP A 270 -11.10 -4.70 -5.07
N ALA A 271 -11.71 -5.06 -6.19
CA ALA A 271 -11.82 -6.42 -6.71
C ALA A 271 -10.49 -7.03 -7.22
N HIS A 272 -9.41 -6.25 -7.32
CA HIS A 272 -8.13 -6.74 -7.85
C HIS A 272 -7.24 -7.44 -6.80
N LEU A 273 -7.73 -7.58 -5.56
CA LEU A 273 -6.99 -8.29 -4.52
C LEU A 273 -6.89 -9.78 -4.89
N PRO A 274 -5.70 -10.41 -4.80
CA PRO A 274 -5.57 -11.84 -5.14
C PRO A 274 -6.46 -12.75 -4.28
N ASP A 275 -7.04 -13.79 -4.87
CA ASP A 275 -7.98 -14.71 -4.20
C ASP A 275 -7.39 -15.29 -2.90
N LYS A 276 -6.15 -15.77 -2.94
CA LYS A 276 -5.46 -16.29 -1.73
C LYS A 276 -5.39 -15.26 -0.60
N THR A 277 -5.24 -13.99 -0.96
CA THR A 277 -5.22 -12.92 0.03
C THR A 277 -6.62 -12.68 0.61
N ARG A 278 -7.65 -12.71 -0.25
CA ARG A 278 -9.04 -12.59 0.20
C ARG A 278 -9.38 -13.69 1.19
N GLU A 279 -9.10 -14.94 0.83
CA GLU A 279 -9.31 -16.11 1.70
C GLU A 279 -8.63 -15.94 3.06
N ALA A 280 -7.37 -15.46 3.05
CA ALA A 280 -6.63 -15.24 4.29
C ALA A 280 -7.25 -14.10 5.13
N LEU A 281 -7.68 -13.00 4.49
CA LEU A 281 -8.32 -11.87 5.17
C LEU A 281 -9.67 -12.28 5.78
N GLU A 282 -10.43 -13.13 5.11
CA GLU A 282 -11.73 -13.63 5.59
C GLU A 282 -11.59 -14.47 6.88
N THR A 283 -10.39 -14.99 7.17
CA THR A 283 -10.15 -15.70 8.44
C THR A 283 -9.89 -14.74 9.61
N LEU A 284 -9.65 -13.45 9.34
CA LEU A 284 -9.41 -12.44 10.36
C LEU A 284 -10.71 -11.89 10.93
N SER A 285 -10.60 -11.16 12.04
CA SER A 285 -11.76 -10.53 12.70
C SER A 285 -12.47 -9.45 11.86
N PRO A 286 -11.74 -8.59 11.10
CA PRO A 286 -12.41 -7.55 10.32
C PRO A 286 -13.30 -8.11 9.20
N GLN A 287 -14.43 -7.47 8.98
CA GLN A 287 -15.27 -7.75 7.82
C GLN A 287 -14.57 -7.26 6.55
N LEU A 288 -14.36 -8.15 5.58
CA LEU A 288 -13.81 -7.76 4.28
C LEU A 288 -14.96 -7.33 3.36
N ILE A 289 -14.86 -6.14 2.80
CA ILE A 289 -15.83 -5.57 1.84
C ILE A 289 -15.08 -5.33 0.53
N ILE A 290 -15.48 -6.06 -0.50
CA ILE A 290 -14.91 -5.90 -1.85
C ILE A 290 -15.79 -4.90 -2.61
N ALA A 291 -15.18 -3.83 -3.06
CA ALA A 291 -15.82 -2.79 -3.86
C ALA A 291 -15.72 -3.13 -5.35
N ASP A 292 -16.84 -3.06 -6.07
CA ASP A 292 -16.94 -3.35 -7.51
C ASP A 292 -16.99 -2.07 -8.34
#